data_a82801c66e08466ae510c1f180436322
#
_entry.id   a82801c66e08466ae510c1f180436322
#
_cell.length_a   1.000
_cell.length_b   1.000
_cell.length_c   1.000
_cell.angle_alpha   90.00
_cell.angle_beta   90.00
_cell.angle_gamma   90.00
#
_symmetry.space_group_name_H-M   'P 1'
#
loop_
_entity.id
_entity.type
_entity.pdbx_description
1 polymer ?
#
loop_
_entity_poly.entity_id
_entity_poly.type
_entity_poly.pdbx_seq_one_letter_code
_entity_poly.pdbx_strand_id
1 'polypeptide(L)'
;MKKKILLIAMLFMVTLLTGCGSKEKVVIYTSMEEERNQKLTEMVKKEFPELNVVIQHMATGNSAAKIKNEGTNVEADIVIDLETAHMKDIQENFADLSKFDSSFYMDGVNTSSNYLTWVKYTMNLIIDNKYFKEHNLSIPKTYEDLLKPEYKNLIAMPDPKTSGTG
;
A
#
# COMPACT_ATOMS: atom_id res chain seq x y z
N MET A 1 -23.30 53.66 -25.82
CA MET A 1 -22.36 53.41 -24.69
C MET A 1 -22.80 52.24 -23.82
N LYS A 2 -24.05 52.12 -23.33
CA LYS A 2 -24.50 51.03 -22.44
C LYS A 2 -24.33 49.61 -23.05
N LYS A 3 -24.59 49.39 -24.35
CA LYS A 3 -24.38 48.06 -24.98
C LYS A 3 -22.90 47.65 -25.07
N LYS A 4 -21.95 48.59 -25.22
CA LYS A 4 -20.53 48.24 -25.24
C LYS A 4 -20.02 47.91 -23.85
N ILE A 5 -20.54 48.53 -22.80
CA ILE A 5 -20.19 48.25 -21.40
C ILE A 5 -20.72 46.86 -21.02
N LEU A 6 -21.94 46.50 -21.47
CA LEU A 6 -22.51 45.19 -21.23
C LEU A 6 -21.70 44.06 -21.88
N LEU A 7 -21.21 44.31 -23.12
CA LEU A 7 -20.37 43.33 -23.83
C LEU A 7 -19.01 43.10 -23.14
N ILE A 8 -18.40 44.18 -22.64
CA ILE A 8 -17.13 44.12 -21.92
C ILE A 8 -17.33 43.42 -20.57
N ALA A 9 -18.42 43.69 -19.85
CA ALA A 9 -18.77 42.99 -18.61
C ALA A 9 -19.02 41.49 -18.82
N MET A 10 -19.68 41.14 -19.95
CA MET A 10 -19.94 39.73 -20.31
C MET A 10 -18.65 39.00 -20.71
N LEU A 11 -17.72 39.66 -21.40
CA LEU A 11 -16.40 39.12 -21.73
C LEU A 11 -15.52 38.94 -20.48
N PHE A 12 -15.61 39.82 -19.49
CA PHE A 12 -14.89 39.71 -18.22
C PHE A 12 -15.46 38.60 -17.32
N MET A 13 -16.75 38.32 -17.42
CA MET A 13 -17.39 37.25 -16.67
C MET A 13 -17.03 35.83 -17.20
N VAL A 14 -16.73 35.71 -18.49
CA VAL A 14 -16.29 34.44 -19.11
C VAL A 14 -14.85 34.08 -18.69
N THR A 15 -13.99 35.07 -18.43
CA THR A 15 -12.59 34.83 -18.00
C THR A 15 -12.50 34.37 -16.52
N LEU A 16 -13.55 34.58 -15.72
CA LEU A 16 -13.60 34.11 -14.34
C LEU A 16 -14.01 32.63 -14.22
N LEU A 17 -14.45 32.01 -15.31
CA LEU A 17 -14.82 30.59 -15.41
C LEU A 17 -13.65 29.68 -15.82
N THR A 18 -12.46 30.22 -16.13
CA THR A 18 -11.25 29.40 -16.27
C THR A 18 -10.83 28.95 -14.87
N GLY A 19 -11.54 27.95 -14.41
CA GLY A 19 -11.53 27.41 -13.10
C GLY A 19 -10.13 26.97 -12.68
N CYS A 20 -9.93 27.11 -11.43
CA CYS A 20 -8.96 26.37 -10.65
C CYS A 20 -8.97 24.90 -11.15
N GLY A 21 -8.02 24.52 -11.98
CA GLY A 21 -7.84 23.13 -12.38
C GLY A 21 -7.66 22.34 -11.10
N SER A 22 -8.67 21.57 -10.69
CA SER A 22 -8.52 20.64 -9.58
C SER A 22 -7.40 19.68 -9.98
N LYS A 23 -6.34 19.65 -9.17
CA LYS A 23 -5.28 18.66 -9.36
C LYS A 23 -5.95 17.28 -9.39
N GLU A 24 -5.53 16.44 -10.32
CA GLU A 24 -5.98 15.07 -10.39
C GLU A 24 -5.69 14.38 -9.05
N LYS A 25 -6.73 13.81 -8.43
CA LYS A 25 -6.61 13.11 -7.16
C LYS A 25 -6.15 11.68 -7.43
N VAL A 26 -5.07 11.28 -6.77
CA VAL A 26 -4.57 9.89 -6.76
C VAL A 26 -4.65 9.35 -5.34
N VAL A 27 -5.42 8.30 -5.13
CA VAL A 27 -5.59 7.65 -3.84
C VAL A 27 -4.70 6.42 -3.76
N ILE A 28 -3.88 6.36 -2.73
CA ILE A 28 -2.96 5.24 -2.47
C ILE A 28 -3.35 4.56 -1.17
N TYR A 29 -3.71 3.28 -1.23
CA TYR A 29 -3.82 2.44 -0.03
C TYR A 29 -2.47 1.84 0.30
N THR A 30 -2.11 1.83 1.58
CA THR A 30 -0.83 1.29 2.03
C THR A 30 -0.90 0.77 3.46
N SER A 31 -0.20 -0.33 3.73
CA SER A 31 0.02 -0.84 5.09
C SER A 31 1.35 -0.37 5.68
N MET A 32 2.14 0.40 4.94
CA MET A 32 3.42 0.95 5.42
C MET A 32 3.23 1.84 6.64
N GLU A 33 4.26 1.87 7.48
CA GLU A 33 4.33 2.73 8.64
C GLU A 33 4.36 4.22 8.26
N GLU A 34 3.91 5.08 9.17
CA GLU A 34 3.73 6.52 8.94
C GLU A 34 4.99 7.21 8.42
N GLU A 35 6.18 6.90 8.97
CA GLU A 35 7.44 7.50 8.51
C GLU A 35 7.73 7.21 7.03
N ARG A 36 7.45 5.97 6.59
CA ARG A 36 7.63 5.57 5.18
C ARG A 36 6.60 6.24 4.27
N ASN A 37 5.36 6.39 4.74
CA ASN A 37 4.30 7.09 4.04
C ASN A 37 4.62 8.58 3.85
N GLN A 38 5.20 9.23 4.86
CA GLN A 38 5.65 10.62 4.76
C GLN A 38 6.74 10.77 3.70
N LYS A 39 7.77 9.91 3.72
CA LYS A 39 8.83 9.91 2.70
C LYS A 39 8.29 9.69 1.29
N LEU A 40 7.36 8.73 1.14
CA LEU A 40 6.70 8.48 -0.15
C LEU A 40 5.95 9.74 -0.62
N THR A 41 5.20 10.38 0.27
CA THR A 41 4.46 11.61 -0.04
C THR A 41 5.38 12.74 -0.50
N GLU A 42 6.51 12.94 0.18
CA GLU A 42 7.51 13.94 -0.19
C GLU A 42 8.12 13.66 -1.56
N MET A 43 8.49 12.41 -1.82
CA MET A 43 9.06 11.99 -3.11
C MET A 43 8.06 12.21 -4.25
N VAL A 44 6.81 11.78 -4.07
CA VAL A 44 5.78 11.93 -5.11
C VAL A 44 5.46 13.41 -5.35
N LYS A 45 5.33 14.23 -4.33
CA LYS A 45 5.11 15.67 -4.48
C LYS A 45 6.25 16.38 -5.21
N LYS A 46 7.48 15.91 -5.06
CA LYS A 46 8.64 16.45 -5.73
C LYS A 46 8.66 16.10 -7.21
N GLU A 47 8.37 14.85 -7.55
CA GLU A 47 8.43 14.34 -8.92
C GLU A 47 7.16 14.68 -9.73
N PHE A 48 5.99 14.74 -9.05
CA PHE A 48 4.68 14.97 -9.66
C PHE A 48 3.90 16.06 -8.92
N PRO A 49 4.38 17.34 -8.98
CA PRO A 49 3.78 18.43 -8.22
C PRO A 49 2.36 18.79 -8.66
N GLU A 50 1.95 18.34 -9.84
CA GLU A 50 0.61 18.54 -10.40
C GLU A 50 -0.44 17.59 -9.79
N LEU A 51 -0.02 16.44 -9.21
CA LEU A 51 -0.93 15.47 -8.62
C LEU A 51 -1.33 15.86 -7.20
N ASN A 52 -2.57 15.53 -6.83
CA ASN A 52 -3.06 15.59 -5.46
C ASN A 52 -3.08 14.17 -4.88
N VAL A 53 -1.95 13.75 -4.32
CA VAL A 53 -1.80 12.39 -3.77
C VAL A 53 -2.35 12.33 -2.35
N VAL A 54 -3.27 11.39 -2.12
CA VAL A 54 -3.89 11.09 -0.83
C VAL A 54 -3.51 9.67 -0.41
N ILE A 55 -2.72 9.56 0.65
CA ILE A 55 -2.33 8.27 1.22
C ILE A 55 -3.31 7.90 2.32
N GLN A 56 -3.89 6.71 2.23
CA GLN A 56 -4.76 6.12 3.24
C GLN A 56 -4.07 4.89 3.83
N HIS A 57 -3.68 4.99 5.10
CA HIS A 57 -3.12 3.86 5.83
C HIS A 57 -4.22 2.85 6.17
N MET A 58 -3.97 1.58 5.84
CA MET A 58 -4.89 0.49 6.09
C MET A 58 -4.12 -0.82 6.24
N ALA A 59 -4.44 -1.60 7.27
CA ALA A 59 -3.84 -2.93 7.42
C ALA A 59 -4.14 -3.80 6.20
N THR A 60 -3.16 -4.60 5.78
CA THR A 60 -3.19 -5.39 4.55
C THR A 60 -4.47 -6.21 4.36
N GLY A 61 -4.87 -6.96 5.38
CA GLY A 61 -6.10 -7.77 5.31
C GLY A 61 -7.37 -6.92 5.12
N ASN A 62 -7.43 -5.73 5.73
CA ASN A 62 -8.56 -4.81 5.55
C ASN A 62 -8.58 -4.21 4.16
N SER A 63 -7.41 -3.85 3.62
CA SER A 63 -7.26 -3.37 2.25
C SER A 63 -7.71 -4.44 1.24
N ALA A 64 -7.23 -5.67 1.40
CA ALA A 64 -7.63 -6.80 0.56
C ALA A 64 -9.15 -7.07 0.62
N ALA A 65 -9.74 -7.06 1.82
CA ALA A 65 -11.18 -7.25 2.00
C ALA A 65 -11.99 -6.12 1.35
N LYS A 66 -11.54 -4.88 1.46
CA LYS A 66 -12.19 -3.74 0.82
C LYS A 66 -12.15 -3.86 -0.71
N ILE A 67 -10.99 -4.16 -1.28
CA ILE A 67 -10.82 -4.38 -2.72
C ILE A 67 -11.71 -5.53 -3.21
N LYS A 68 -11.76 -6.64 -2.47
CA LYS A 68 -12.62 -7.79 -2.79
C LYS A 68 -14.10 -7.42 -2.83
N ASN A 69 -14.55 -6.61 -1.89
CA ASN A 69 -15.97 -6.23 -1.77
C ASN A 69 -16.39 -5.17 -2.79
N GLU A 70 -15.53 -4.21 -3.09
CA GLU A 70 -15.83 -3.08 -3.97
C GLU A 70 -15.44 -3.34 -5.43
N GLY A 71 -14.57 -4.33 -5.68
CA GLY A 71 -14.07 -4.66 -7.00
C GLY A 71 -13.39 -3.47 -7.66
N THR A 72 -13.69 -3.25 -8.93
CA THR A 72 -13.17 -2.10 -9.70
C THR A 72 -13.76 -0.74 -9.30
N ASN A 73 -14.71 -0.69 -8.36
CA ASN A 73 -15.26 0.55 -7.83
C ASN A 73 -14.52 1.04 -6.58
N VAL A 74 -13.47 0.35 -6.16
CA VAL A 74 -12.63 0.79 -5.03
C VAL A 74 -12.07 2.19 -5.30
N GLU A 75 -12.01 3.01 -4.24
CA GLU A 75 -11.52 4.39 -4.36
C GLU A 75 -10.01 4.46 -4.68
N ALA A 76 -9.24 3.42 -4.33
CA ALA A 76 -7.80 3.42 -4.53
C ALA A 76 -7.41 3.28 -6.00
N ASP A 77 -6.53 4.16 -6.46
CA ASP A 77 -5.87 4.05 -7.76
C ASP A 77 -4.64 3.15 -7.69
N ILE A 78 -3.96 3.15 -6.52
CA ILE A 78 -2.75 2.38 -6.28
C ILE A 78 -2.84 1.71 -4.91
N VAL A 79 -2.35 0.47 -4.83
CA VAL A 79 -2.18 -0.24 -3.55
C VAL A 79 -0.71 -0.60 -3.38
N ILE A 80 -0.12 -0.19 -2.27
CA ILE A 80 1.29 -0.45 -1.95
C ILE A 80 1.38 -1.33 -0.71
N ASP A 81 2.36 -2.23 -0.70
CA ASP A 81 2.66 -3.11 0.43
C ASP A 81 1.54 -4.11 0.73
N LEU A 82 0.94 -4.65 -0.34
CA LEU A 82 -0.02 -5.73 -0.29
C LEU A 82 0.70 -7.06 -0.56
N GLU A 83 0.64 -7.98 0.39
CA GLU A 83 1.30 -9.28 0.25
C GLU A 83 0.64 -10.14 -0.81
N THR A 84 1.46 -10.87 -1.55
CA THR A 84 1.02 -11.74 -2.65
C THR A 84 0.02 -12.82 -2.23
N ALA A 85 0.00 -13.20 -0.94
CA ALA A 85 -0.97 -14.14 -0.40
C ALA A 85 -2.43 -13.67 -0.58
N HIS A 86 -2.67 -12.35 -0.53
CA HIS A 86 -3.99 -11.76 -0.75
C HIS A 86 -4.36 -11.60 -2.22
N MET A 87 -3.38 -11.61 -3.14
CA MET A 87 -3.61 -11.34 -4.56
C MET A 87 -4.48 -12.38 -5.24
N LYS A 88 -4.42 -13.64 -4.82
CA LYS A 88 -5.17 -14.75 -5.43
C LYS A 88 -6.67 -14.47 -5.58
N ASP A 89 -7.25 -13.78 -4.60
CA ASP A 89 -8.70 -13.54 -4.53
C ASP A 89 -9.12 -12.18 -5.12
N ILE A 90 -8.18 -11.31 -5.48
CA ILE A 90 -8.46 -9.92 -5.87
C ILE A 90 -7.71 -9.46 -7.12
N GLN A 91 -6.82 -10.29 -7.67
CA GLN A 91 -5.96 -9.88 -8.80
C GLN A 91 -6.72 -9.42 -10.04
N GLU A 92 -7.93 -9.90 -10.23
CA GLU A 92 -8.82 -9.51 -11.34
C GLU A 92 -9.29 -8.06 -11.27
N ASN A 93 -9.18 -7.43 -10.08
CA ASN A 93 -9.55 -6.03 -9.86
C ASN A 93 -8.42 -5.05 -10.21
N PHE A 94 -7.23 -5.56 -10.52
CA PHE A 94 -6.07 -4.74 -10.86
C PHE A 94 -5.88 -4.61 -12.37
N ALA A 95 -5.31 -3.49 -12.77
CA ALA A 95 -4.98 -3.23 -14.16
C ALA A 95 -3.94 -4.21 -14.71
N ASP A 96 -3.95 -4.41 -16.03
CA ASP A 96 -2.90 -5.16 -16.73
C ASP A 96 -1.62 -4.33 -16.83
N LEU A 97 -0.57 -4.81 -16.16
CA LEU A 97 0.76 -4.23 -16.14
C LEU A 97 1.75 -4.97 -17.06
N SER A 98 1.27 -5.84 -17.94
CA SER A 98 2.14 -6.66 -18.82
C SER A 98 3.05 -5.83 -19.74
N LYS A 99 2.68 -4.57 -20.00
CA LYS A 99 3.48 -3.62 -20.81
C LYS A 99 4.47 -2.79 -19.96
N PHE A 100 4.44 -2.96 -18.64
CA PHE A 100 5.38 -2.24 -17.77
C PHE A 100 6.79 -2.82 -17.93
N ASP A 101 7.77 -1.95 -18.09
CA ASP A 101 9.17 -2.37 -18.16
C ASP A 101 9.63 -2.86 -16.78
N SER A 102 9.88 -4.17 -16.66
CA SER A 102 10.38 -4.81 -15.45
C SER A 102 11.87 -5.14 -15.51
N SER A 103 12.58 -4.69 -16.54
CA SER A 103 14.00 -5.00 -16.78
C SER A 103 14.95 -4.49 -15.68
N PHE A 104 14.50 -3.54 -14.87
CA PHE A 104 15.26 -3.01 -13.74
C PHE A 104 15.25 -3.92 -12.50
N TYR A 105 14.39 -4.95 -12.45
CA TYR A 105 14.39 -5.89 -11.34
C TYR A 105 15.59 -6.84 -11.42
N MET A 106 16.10 -7.19 -10.24
CA MET A 106 17.12 -8.24 -10.13
C MET A 106 16.54 -9.61 -10.46
N ASP A 107 17.40 -10.54 -10.89
CA ASP A 107 17.01 -11.92 -11.12
C ASP A 107 16.34 -12.55 -9.88
N GLY A 108 15.30 -13.34 -10.11
CA GLY A 108 14.56 -14.02 -9.05
C GLY A 108 13.52 -13.17 -8.31
N VAL A 109 13.30 -11.93 -8.77
CA VAL A 109 12.15 -11.13 -8.29
C VAL A 109 10.90 -11.54 -9.07
N ASN A 110 9.88 -11.99 -8.35
CA ASN A 110 8.60 -12.36 -8.95
C ASN A 110 7.78 -11.11 -9.29
N THR A 111 7.37 -11.01 -10.55
CA THR A 111 6.39 -10.03 -11.03
C THR A 111 5.22 -10.76 -11.68
N SER A 112 4.13 -10.08 -11.86
CA SER A 112 2.93 -10.59 -12.52
C SER A 112 2.39 -9.53 -13.49
N SER A 113 1.46 -9.93 -14.34
CA SER A 113 0.71 -8.96 -15.17
C SER A 113 -0.17 -8.00 -14.35
N ASN A 114 -0.41 -8.27 -13.08
CA ASN A 114 -1.33 -7.50 -12.25
C ASN A 114 -0.68 -6.81 -11.06
N TYR A 115 0.60 -7.07 -10.80
CA TYR A 115 1.35 -6.39 -9.74
C TYR A 115 2.83 -6.31 -10.04
N LEU A 116 3.49 -5.35 -9.42
CA LEU A 116 4.94 -5.18 -9.41
C LEU A 116 5.45 -5.41 -7.99
N THR A 117 6.57 -6.10 -7.86
CA THR A 117 7.18 -6.31 -6.55
C THR A 117 7.78 -5.00 -6.04
N TRP A 118 7.30 -4.55 -4.88
CA TRP A 118 7.78 -3.35 -4.21
C TRP A 118 8.91 -3.66 -3.23
N VAL A 119 8.74 -4.71 -2.43
CA VAL A 119 9.66 -5.11 -1.37
C VAL A 119 9.55 -6.62 -1.14
N LYS A 120 10.62 -7.22 -0.64
CA LYS A 120 10.65 -8.61 -0.21
C LYS A 120 11.00 -8.67 1.27
N TYR A 121 10.14 -9.30 2.05
CA TYR A 121 10.33 -9.49 3.49
C TYR A 121 10.84 -10.90 3.78
N THR A 122 11.61 -11.02 4.85
CA THR A 122 11.98 -12.28 5.45
C THR A 122 11.48 -12.29 6.89
N MET A 123 10.71 -13.30 7.25
CA MET A 123 10.27 -13.50 8.64
C MET A 123 11.37 -14.18 9.43
N ASN A 124 11.58 -13.71 10.66
CA ASN A 124 12.56 -14.26 11.58
C ASN A 124 11.94 -14.44 12.96
N LEU A 125 12.36 -15.49 13.65
CA LEU A 125 12.06 -15.66 15.06
C LEU A 125 12.98 -14.78 15.90
N ILE A 126 12.40 -13.96 16.76
CA ILE A 126 13.13 -13.18 17.75
C ILE A 126 13.00 -13.89 19.09
N ILE A 127 14.13 -14.19 19.72
CA ILE A 127 14.19 -14.93 20.97
C ILE A 127 14.65 -14.01 22.09
N ASP A 128 13.91 -13.97 23.20
CA ASP A 128 14.39 -13.40 24.46
C ASP A 128 15.38 -14.37 25.12
N ASN A 129 16.65 -14.17 24.85
CA ASN A 129 17.72 -15.04 25.35
C ASN A 129 17.79 -15.08 26.88
N LYS A 130 17.41 -14.00 27.57
CA LYS A 130 17.41 -13.95 29.03
C LYS A 130 16.33 -14.85 29.59
N TYR A 131 15.09 -14.71 29.10
CA TYR A 131 13.96 -15.53 29.49
C TYR A 131 14.24 -17.02 29.24
N PHE A 132 14.74 -17.36 28.05
CA PHE A 132 15.06 -18.75 27.67
C PHE A 132 16.08 -19.39 28.61
N LYS A 133 17.12 -18.64 28.97
CA LYS A 133 18.16 -19.10 29.90
C LYS A 133 17.60 -19.31 31.31
N GLU A 134 16.82 -18.35 31.82
CA GLU A 134 16.23 -18.41 33.17
C GLU A 134 15.26 -19.57 33.34
N HIS A 135 14.57 -19.96 32.27
CA HIS A 135 13.57 -21.03 32.27
C HIS A 135 14.06 -22.34 31.68
N ASN A 136 15.37 -22.46 31.38
CA ASN A 136 16.00 -23.64 30.78
C ASN A 136 15.29 -24.11 29.48
N LEU A 137 14.82 -23.17 28.64
CA LEU A 137 14.20 -23.47 27.38
C LEU A 137 15.23 -23.63 26.27
N SER A 138 15.00 -24.58 25.37
CA SER A 138 15.77 -24.76 24.15
C SER A 138 15.40 -23.68 23.13
N ILE A 139 16.38 -23.19 22.36
CA ILE A 139 16.08 -22.27 21.25
C ILE A 139 15.44 -23.08 20.11
N PRO A 140 14.24 -22.72 19.63
CA PRO A 140 13.62 -23.40 18.50
C PRO A 140 14.45 -23.21 17.23
N LYS A 141 14.61 -24.25 16.44
CA LYS A 141 15.38 -24.23 15.18
C LYS A 141 14.48 -24.24 13.94
N THR A 142 13.27 -24.69 14.10
CA THR A 142 12.26 -24.74 13.05
C THR A 142 10.93 -24.19 13.54
N TYR A 143 10.00 -23.90 12.63
CA TYR A 143 8.65 -23.47 13.01
C TYR A 143 7.88 -24.60 13.71
N GLU A 144 8.13 -25.86 13.37
CA GLU A 144 7.52 -27.02 14.00
C GLU A 144 7.94 -27.13 15.48
N ASP A 145 9.14 -26.71 15.81
CA ASP A 145 9.58 -26.68 17.22
C ASP A 145 8.67 -25.82 18.10
N LEU A 146 8.07 -24.76 17.53
CA LEU A 146 7.15 -23.86 18.26
C LEU A 146 5.87 -24.56 18.72
N LEU A 147 5.54 -25.73 18.14
CA LEU A 147 4.38 -26.53 18.54
C LEU A 147 4.63 -27.34 19.81
N LYS A 148 5.86 -27.39 20.32
CA LYS A 148 6.19 -28.11 21.54
C LYS A 148 5.49 -27.47 22.75
N PRO A 149 5.03 -28.28 23.72
CA PRO A 149 4.30 -27.78 24.88
C PRO A 149 5.06 -26.72 25.71
N GLU A 150 6.38 -26.76 25.69
CA GLU A 150 7.25 -25.82 26.43
C GLU A 150 7.13 -24.38 25.94
N TYR A 151 6.68 -24.15 24.68
CA TYR A 151 6.48 -22.82 24.11
C TYR A 151 5.04 -22.32 24.20
N LYS A 152 4.14 -23.11 24.80
CA LYS A 152 2.75 -22.71 24.96
C LYS A 152 2.63 -21.39 25.72
N ASN A 153 1.90 -20.44 25.16
CA ASN A 153 1.70 -19.08 25.67
C ASN A 153 2.97 -18.20 25.70
N LEU A 154 4.05 -18.61 25.02
CA LEU A 154 5.27 -17.84 24.90
C LEU A 154 5.45 -17.21 23.52
N ILE A 155 4.57 -17.48 22.57
CA ILE A 155 4.66 -17.00 21.20
C ILE A 155 3.81 -15.74 21.08
N ALA A 156 4.43 -14.63 20.63
CA ALA A 156 3.76 -13.42 20.23
C ALA A 156 3.91 -13.23 18.72
N MET A 157 2.81 -13.06 18.03
CA MET A 157 2.78 -12.79 16.59
C MET A 157 1.59 -11.90 16.23
N PRO A 158 1.66 -11.14 15.14
CA PRO A 158 0.50 -10.42 14.62
C PRO A 158 -0.62 -11.38 14.21
N ASP A 159 -1.86 -10.90 14.19
CA ASP A 159 -3.00 -11.69 13.69
C ASP A 159 -2.88 -11.90 12.17
N PRO A 160 -2.74 -13.15 11.69
CA PRO A 160 -2.58 -13.45 10.26
C PRO A 160 -3.78 -13.05 9.39
N LYS A 161 -4.95 -12.79 9.99
CA LYS A 161 -6.13 -12.32 9.25
C LYS A 161 -6.07 -10.85 8.88
N THR A 162 -5.34 -10.06 9.63
CA THR A 162 -5.29 -8.60 9.46
C THR A 162 -3.90 -8.08 9.11
N SER A 163 -2.85 -8.79 9.49
CA SER A 163 -1.46 -8.43 9.25
C SER A 163 -0.82 -9.32 8.19
N GLY A 164 -0.13 -8.72 7.23
CA GLY A 164 0.65 -9.46 6.25
C GLY A 164 1.90 -10.15 6.80
N THR A 165 2.27 -9.88 8.04
CA THR A 165 3.40 -10.52 8.76
C THR A 165 2.93 -11.55 9.79
N GLY A 166 1.65 -11.80 9.90
CA GLY A 166 1.04 -12.77 10.82
C GLY A 166 0.98 -14.20 10.30
#